data_b80f9fcde303c099fd02504e4d4e2685
#
_entry.id   b80f9fcde303c099fd02504e4d4e2685
#
_cell.length_a   1.000
_cell.length_b   1.000
_cell.length_c   1.000
_cell.angle_alpha   90.00
_cell.angle_beta   90.00
_cell.angle_gamma   90.00
#
_symmetry.space_group_name_H-M   'P 1'
#
loop_
_entity.id
_entity.type
_entity.pdbx_description
1 polymer ?
#
loop_
_entity_poly.entity_id
_entity_poly.type
_entity_poly.pdbx_seq_one_letter_code
_entity_poly.pdbx_strand_id
1 'polypeptide(L)'
;MKTLFGAALLVATAAMAGPALAADLPAAGYYSAPAPLSGFSWMGPYLGANIGYEWGSVSNNPTKPSGIAGGIEAGYNWQFGQFVTGVETDIQASAASDTFAPWQFSNPWFGTLRGRAGVAIGNVLLFGTAGLAYGSLTVDSPGNLSETRTTLGWAAGLGGEVGLTPHWSAKAEWLYLDLSDRSFSVTGTTNGLTANLLRLGVNYHF
;
A
#
# COMPACT_ATOMS: atom_id res chain seq x y z
N MET A 1 26.40 -15.59 -24.26
CA MET A 1 25.65 -14.46 -24.89
C MET A 1 24.84 -13.85 -23.79
N LYS A 2 25.17 -12.60 -23.41
CA LYS A 2 24.59 -11.86 -22.31
C LYS A 2 23.36 -11.11 -22.82
N THR A 3 22.15 -11.42 -22.37
CA THR A 3 20.95 -10.62 -22.62
C THR A 3 20.64 -9.82 -21.37
N LEU A 4 20.90 -8.52 -21.43
CA LEU A 4 20.46 -7.50 -20.51
C LEU A 4 18.93 -7.33 -20.65
N PHE A 5 18.18 -7.67 -19.62
CA PHE A 5 16.79 -7.24 -19.49
C PHE A 5 16.76 -5.90 -18.78
N GLY A 6 16.52 -4.85 -19.57
CA GLY A 6 16.29 -3.51 -19.06
C GLY A 6 14.95 -3.42 -18.36
N ALA A 7 14.95 -3.01 -17.10
CA ALA A 7 13.75 -2.62 -16.37
C ALA A 7 13.18 -1.34 -16.99
N ALA A 8 12.04 -1.44 -17.66
CA ALA A 8 11.30 -0.29 -18.14
C ALA A 8 10.54 0.35 -16.96
N LEU A 9 11.08 1.45 -16.45
CA LEU A 9 10.42 2.33 -15.50
C LEU A 9 9.32 3.09 -16.26
N LEU A 10 8.07 2.69 -16.12
CA LEU A 10 6.93 3.40 -16.69
C LEU A 10 6.61 4.60 -15.79
N VAL A 11 7.17 5.74 -16.13
CA VAL A 11 6.77 7.04 -15.58
C VAL A 11 5.46 7.42 -16.25
N ALA A 12 4.36 7.36 -15.52
CA ALA A 12 3.07 7.89 -15.94
C ALA A 12 3.14 9.42 -15.93
N THR A 13 3.41 10.01 -17.09
CA THR A 13 3.28 11.47 -17.30
C THR A 13 1.80 11.82 -17.36
N ALA A 14 1.28 12.48 -16.32
CA ALA A 14 -0.02 13.10 -16.35
C ALA A 14 -0.04 14.22 -17.42
N ALA A 15 -0.78 14.03 -18.49
CA ALA A 15 -1.01 15.04 -19.50
C ALA A 15 -1.83 16.18 -18.89
N MET A 16 -1.25 17.37 -18.80
CA MET A 16 -1.95 18.61 -18.46
C MET A 16 -2.87 18.97 -19.64
N ALA A 17 -4.17 18.83 -19.46
CA ALA A 17 -5.16 19.36 -20.38
C ALA A 17 -5.14 20.89 -20.33
N GLY A 18 -5.01 21.51 -21.50
CA GLY A 18 -4.98 22.96 -21.68
C GLY A 18 -6.29 23.67 -21.31
N PRO A 19 -6.27 25.01 -21.25
CA PRO A 19 -7.39 25.81 -20.73
C PRO A 19 -8.59 25.76 -21.66
N ALA A 20 -9.71 25.30 -21.16
CA ALA A 20 -11.00 25.50 -21.79
C ALA A 20 -11.44 26.95 -21.58
N LEU A 21 -11.81 27.63 -22.67
CA LEU A 21 -12.32 28.99 -22.68
C LEU A 21 -13.60 29.08 -21.83
N ALA A 22 -13.56 30.01 -20.89
CA ALA A 22 -14.68 30.32 -20.02
C ALA A 22 -15.85 30.95 -20.83
N ALA A 23 -17.00 30.30 -20.82
CA ALA A 23 -18.24 30.96 -21.12
C ALA A 23 -18.75 31.60 -19.82
N ASP A 24 -19.12 32.88 -19.87
CA ASP A 24 -19.72 33.63 -18.78
C ASP A 24 -20.98 32.90 -18.25
N LEU A 25 -20.84 32.25 -17.11
CA LEU A 25 -21.96 31.80 -16.31
C LEU A 25 -22.24 32.87 -15.24
N PRO A 26 -23.50 33.27 -14.98
CA PRO A 26 -23.80 34.19 -13.89
C PRO A 26 -23.32 33.61 -12.58
N ALA A 27 -22.66 34.43 -11.78
CA ALA A 27 -22.07 34.07 -10.48
C ALA A 27 -23.12 33.37 -9.61
N ALA A 28 -23.14 32.04 -9.66
CA ALA A 28 -23.82 31.24 -8.66
C ALA A 28 -23.17 31.56 -7.31
N GLY A 29 -23.98 31.99 -6.36
CA GLY A 29 -23.54 32.45 -5.05
C GLY A 29 -22.49 31.49 -4.48
N TYR A 30 -21.42 32.08 -4.00
CA TYR A 30 -20.33 31.33 -3.32
C TYR A 30 -20.98 30.56 -2.17
N TYR A 31 -21.21 29.28 -2.37
CA TYR A 31 -21.33 28.36 -1.24
C TYR A 31 -19.97 28.38 -0.55
N SER A 32 -19.86 29.25 0.44
CA SER A 32 -18.74 29.19 1.37
C SER A 32 -18.78 27.81 1.98
N ALA A 33 -17.85 26.95 1.60
CA ALA A 33 -17.70 25.67 2.26
C ALA A 33 -17.64 25.95 3.77
N PRO A 34 -18.36 25.18 4.61
CA PRO A 34 -18.30 25.36 6.06
C PRO A 34 -16.82 25.43 6.44
N ALA A 35 -16.45 26.49 7.22
CA ALA A 35 -15.10 26.63 7.72
C ALA A 35 -14.69 25.31 8.37
N PRO A 36 -13.52 24.75 8.06
CA PRO A 36 -13.09 23.51 8.68
C PRO A 36 -13.17 23.72 10.18
N LEU A 37 -13.94 22.87 10.86
CA LEU A 37 -13.88 22.75 12.30
C LEU A 37 -12.39 22.72 12.65
N SER A 38 -11.91 23.58 13.54
CA SER A 38 -10.51 23.80 13.89
C SER A 38 -9.78 22.48 14.12
N GLY A 39 -9.32 21.86 13.07
CA GLY A 39 -8.77 20.52 13.02
C GLY A 39 -7.76 20.40 11.88
N PHE A 40 -7.03 19.33 11.87
CA PHE A 40 -6.07 18.97 10.85
C PHE A 40 -6.76 18.86 9.47
N SER A 41 -6.17 19.45 8.42
CA SER A 41 -6.65 19.29 7.04
C SER A 41 -6.10 17.99 6.45
N TRP A 42 -6.99 17.09 6.11
CA TRP A 42 -6.63 15.82 5.45
C TRP A 42 -6.56 15.94 3.92
N MET A 43 -6.98 17.09 3.36
CA MET A 43 -7.01 17.31 1.91
C MET A 43 -5.61 17.51 1.35
N GLY A 44 -5.31 16.87 0.24
CA GLY A 44 -4.08 17.08 -0.52
C GLY A 44 -3.18 15.85 -0.60
N PRO A 45 -2.01 16.02 -1.25
CA PRO A 45 -1.01 14.96 -1.36
C PRO A 45 -0.29 14.76 -0.03
N TYR A 46 0.18 13.54 0.19
CA TYR A 46 1.04 13.20 1.31
C TYR A 46 2.09 12.16 0.91
N LEU A 47 3.18 12.18 1.64
CA LEU A 47 4.28 11.23 1.53
C LEU A 47 4.66 10.74 2.93
N GLY A 48 4.89 9.45 3.09
CA GLY A 48 5.19 8.89 4.39
C GLY A 48 6.17 7.73 4.36
N ALA A 49 6.57 7.36 5.56
CA ALA A 49 7.35 6.16 5.82
C ALA A 49 6.71 5.37 6.95
N ASN A 50 6.84 4.05 6.88
CA ASN A 50 6.27 3.16 7.87
C ASN A 50 7.19 2.00 8.20
N ILE A 51 6.96 1.41 9.37
CA ILE A 51 7.58 0.17 9.82
C ILE A 51 6.51 -0.67 10.49
N GLY A 52 6.59 -1.99 10.33
CA GLY A 52 5.62 -2.90 10.89
C GLY A 52 6.14 -4.30 11.09
N TYR A 53 5.23 -5.16 11.51
CA TYR A 53 5.47 -6.59 11.66
C TYR A 53 4.47 -7.34 10.80
N GLU A 54 5.01 -8.22 9.97
CA GLU A 54 4.26 -9.09 9.06
C GLU A 54 4.23 -10.51 9.63
N TRP A 55 3.06 -11.16 9.53
CA TRP A 55 2.91 -12.60 9.78
C TRP A 55 1.90 -13.17 8.79
N GLY A 56 2.19 -14.33 8.27
CA GLY A 56 1.38 -14.93 7.22
C GLY A 56 1.36 -16.44 7.24
N SER A 57 0.80 -17.00 6.16
CA SER A 57 0.79 -18.43 5.90
C SER A 57 0.86 -18.67 4.40
N VAL A 58 1.52 -19.75 4.03
CA VAL A 58 1.60 -20.19 2.63
C VAL A 58 0.56 -21.29 2.40
N SER A 59 -0.26 -21.18 1.34
CA SER A 59 -1.23 -22.21 0.97
C SER A 59 -0.52 -23.52 0.63
N ASN A 60 -1.14 -24.63 1.04
CA ASN A 60 -0.65 -26.00 0.82
C ASN A 60 0.73 -26.31 1.47
N ASN A 61 1.15 -25.49 2.44
CA ASN A 61 2.40 -25.65 3.17
C ASN A 61 2.22 -25.19 4.62
N PRO A 62 2.79 -25.86 5.63
CA PRO A 62 2.67 -25.45 7.04
C PRO A 62 3.54 -24.24 7.41
N THR A 63 4.24 -23.61 6.47
CA THR A 63 5.08 -22.43 6.71
C THR A 63 4.28 -21.21 7.09
N LYS A 64 4.81 -20.45 8.06
CA LYS A 64 4.24 -19.22 8.59
C LYS A 64 5.31 -18.11 8.58
N PRO A 65 5.64 -17.56 7.39
CA PRO A 65 6.65 -16.51 7.30
C PRO A 65 6.23 -15.31 8.15
N SER A 66 7.18 -14.78 8.89
CA SER A 66 6.98 -13.60 9.71
C SER A 66 8.27 -12.79 9.79
N GLY A 67 8.14 -11.48 9.95
CA GLY A 67 9.29 -10.60 10.01
C GLY A 67 8.93 -9.13 10.09
N ILE A 68 9.96 -8.31 10.18
CA ILE A 68 9.82 -6.86 10.12
C ILE A 68 9.67 -6.46 8.65
N ALA A 69 8.72 -5.56 8.39
CA ALA A 69 8.56 -4.91 7.11
C ALA A 69 8.65 -3.40 7.30
N GLY A 70 9.16 -2.70 6.31
CA GLY A 70 9.22 -1.24 6.33
C GLY A 70 9.27 -0.68 4.92
N GLY A 71 8.73 0.53 4.75
CA GLY A 71 8.63 1.10 3.43
C GLY A 71 8.22 2.56 3.41
N ILE A 72 7.91 2.99 2.21
CA ILE A 72 7.42 4.33 1.93
C ILE A 72 6.03 4.26 1.32
N GLU A 73 5.26 5.30 1.55
CA GLU A 73 3.90 5.43 1.02
C GLU A 73 3.67 6.83 0.49
N ALA A 74 2.82 6.94 -0.51
CA ALA A 74 2.37 8.20 -1.07
C ALA A 74 0.88 8.12 -1.38
N GLY A 75 0.18 9.23 -1.22
CA GLY A 75 -1.24 9.26 -1.50
C GLY A 75 -1.77 10.66 -1.74
N TYR A 76 -3.05 10.69 -2.06
CA TYR A 76 -3.83 11.91 -2.20
C TYR A 76 -5.20 11.73 -1.57
N ASN A 77 -5.60 12.66 -0.73
CA ASN A 77 -6.90 12.66 -0.08
C ASN A 77 -7.78 13.82 -0.58
N TRP A 78 -9.05 13.54 -0.72
CA TRP A 78 -10.13 14.51 -0.87
C TRP A 78 -10.96 14.52 0.40
N GLN A 79 -11.21 15.71 0.95
CA GLN A 79 -12.00 15.89 2.17
C GLN A 79 -13.28 16.63 1.88
N PHE A 80 -14.41 16.08 2.33
CA PHE A 80 -15.77 16.61 2.18
C PHE A 80 -16.41 16.71 3.57
N GLY A 81 -16.17 17.83 4.25
CA GLY A 81 -16.54 17.96 5.66
C GLY A 81 -15.78 17.01 6.55
N GLN A 82 -16.47 16.08 7.17
CA GLN A 82 -15.85 15.04 7.99
C GLN A 82 -15.45 13.76 7.20
N PHE A 83 -15.94 13.62 5.97
CA PHE A 83 -15.62 12.45 5.16
C PHE A 83 -14.34 12.68 4.37
N VAL A 84 -13.46 11.69 4.40
CA VAL A 84 -12.20 11.66 3.66
C VAL A 84 -12.19 10.44 2.77
N THR A 85 -11.89 10.64 1.49
CA THR A 85 -11.62 9.56 0.54
C THR A 85 -10.28 9.81 -0.13
N GLY A 86 -9.61 8.78 -0.60
CA GLY A 86 -8.29 8.95 -1.21
C GLY A 86 -7.79 7.73 -1.95
N VAL A 87 -6.62 7.90 -2.53
CA VAL A 87 -5.81 6.83 -3.11
C VAL A 87 -4.45 6.81 -2.44
N GLU A 88 -3.95 5.62 -2.18
CA GLU A 88 -2.65 5.41 -1.54
C GLU A 88 -1.89 4.32 -2.28
N THR A 89 -0.62 4.51 -2.50
CA THR A 89 0.29 3.47 -2.98
C THR A 89 1.47 3.35 -2.02
N ASP A 90 1.95 2.15 -1.83
CA ASP A 90 3.13 1.90 -1.02
C ASP A 90 4.04 0.83 -1.64
N ILE A 91 5.29 0.87 -1.22
CA ILE A 91 6.27 -0.18 -1.47
C ILE A 91 6.99 -0.51 -0.17
N GLN A 92 7.07 -1.81 0.13
CA GLN A 92 7.60 -2.34 1.37
C GLN A 92 8.76 -3.27 1.07
N ALA A 93 9.85 -3.15 1.82
CA ALA A 93 10.85 -4.20 1.97
C ALA A 93 10.47 -5.06 3.17
N SER A 94 10.54 -6.37 3.02
CA SER A 94 10.17 -7.33 4.06
C SER A 94 11.32 -8.27 4.36
N ALA A 95 11.55 -8.53 5.64
CA ALA A 95 12.45 -9.55 6.15
C ALA A 95 11.68 -10.82 6.56
N ALA A 96 10.42 -10.96 6.13
CA ALA A 96 9.63 -12.14 6.41
C ALA A 96 10.19 -13.36 5.67
N SER A 97 10.58 -14.36 6.43
CA SER A 97 11.07 -15.63 5.90
C SER A 97 10.69 -16.76 6.84
N ASP A 98 10.50 -17.95 6.28
CA ASP A 98 10.34 -19.18 7.06
C ASP A 98 10.95 -20.35 6.28
N THR A 99 11.49 -21.33 7.03
CA THR A 99 12.16 -22.50 6.47
C THR A 99 11.33 -23.73 6.79
N PHE A 100 10.86 -24.40 5.74
CA PHE A 100 10.31 -25.76 5.82
C PHE A 100 11.23 -26.67 5.03
N ALA A 101 12.13 -27.33 5.73
CA ALA A 101 13.15 -28.15 5.08
C ALA A 101 12.56 -29.18 4.11
N PRO A 102 13.03 -29.26 2.84
CA PRO A 102 14.25 -28.62 2.34
C PRO A 102 14.06 -27.22 1.68
N TRP A 103 12.90 -26.58 1.82
CA TRP A 103 12.50 -25.36 1.13
C TRP A 103 12.57 -24.15 2.03
N GLN A 104 13.01 -22.99 1.47
CA GLN A 104 12.91 -21.68 2.12
C GLN A 104 11.98 -20.79 1.30
N PHE A 105 11.03 -20.15 1.98
CA PHE A 105 10.09 -19.19 1.40
C PHE A 105 10.42 -17.79 1.90
N SER A 106 10.53 -16.83 1.01
CA SER A 106 10.76 -15.44 1.36
C SER A 106 9.96 -14.49 0.46
N ASN A 107 9.50 -13.38 1.06
CA ASN A 107 8.83 -12.29 0.37
C ASN A 107 9.66 -11.02 0.54
N PRO A 108 10.69 -10.79 -0.31
CA PRO A 108 11.65 -9.71 -0.08
C PRO A 108 11.06 -8.31 -0.26
N TRP A 109 10.01 -8.16 -1.06
CA TRP A 109 9.33 -6.90 -1.26
C TRP A 109 7.90 -7.10 -1.76
N PHE A 110 7.03 -6.18 -1.40
CA PHE A 110 5.67 -6.07 -1.95
C PHE A 110 5.24 -4.60 -2.02
N GLY A 111 4.18 -4.35 -2.76
CA GLY A 111 3.57 -3.03 -2.84
C GLY A 111 2.07 -3.14 -2.97
N THR A 112 1.38 -2.02 -2.74
CA THR A 112 -0.06 -1.95 -2.89
C THR A 112 -0.49 -0.68 -3.61
N LEU A 113 -1.66 -0.73 -4.24
CA LEU A 113 -2.39 0.43 -4.75
C LEU A 113 -3.83 0.31 -4.25
N ARG A 114 -4.24 1.22 -3.36
CA ARG A 114 -5.49 1.10 -2.60
C ARG A 114 -6.30 2.38 -2.64
N GLY A 115 -7.62 2.22 -2.67
CA GLY A 115 -8.53 3.27 -2.28
C GLY A 115 -8.64 3.32 -0.76
N ARG A 116 -8.80 4.51 -0.16
CA ARG A 116 -9.10 4.70 1.26
C ARG A 116 -10.36 5.55 1.43
N ALA A 117 -11.13 5.27 2.47
CA ALA A 117 -12.30 6.04 2.85
C ALA A 117 -12.42 6.07 4.37
N GLY A 118 -12.77 7.21 4.95
CA GLY A 118 -12.80 7.38 6.39
C GLY A 118 -13.58 8.58 6.87
N VAL A 119 -13.56 8.76 8.18
CA VAL A 119 -14.22 9.86 8.89
C VAL A 119 -13.21 10.58 9.76
N ALA A 120 -13.09 11.88 9.56
CA ALA A 120 -12.26 12.77 10.36
C ALA A 120 -13.07 13.34 11.53
N ILE A 121 -12.56 13.14 12.74
CA ILE A 121 -13.11 13.65 14.00
C ILE A 121 -12.06 14.51 14.68
N GLY A 122 -12.15 15.81 14.48
CA GLY A 122 -11.08 16.73 14.89
C GLY A 122 -9.78 16.46 14.13
N ASN A 123 -8.73 16.11 14.83
CA ASN A 123 -7.43 15.76 14.27
C ASN A 123 -7.20 14.24 14.12
N VAL A 124 -8.23 13.41 14.29
CA VAL A 124 -8.17 11.95 14.14
C VAL A 124 -8.95 11.53 12.92
N LEU A 125 -8.35 10.75 12.03
CA LEU A 125 -8.97 10.11 10.89
C LEU A 125 -9.04 8.60 11.12
N LEU A 126 -10.24 8.04 11.15
CA LEU A 126 -10.47 6.60 11.12
C LEU A 126 -10.82 6.19 9.69
N PHE A 127 -10.15 5.20 9.15
CA PHE A 127 -10.30 4.82 7.75
C PHE A 127 -10.27 3.33 7.50
N GLY A 128 -10.93 2.92 6.42
CA GLY A 128 -10.77 1.63 5.78
C GLY A 128 -10.06 1.78 4.44
N THR A 129 -9.41 0.73 3.99
CA THR A 129 -8.66 0.71 2.74
C THR A 129 -8.83 -0.63 2.03
N ALA A 130 -8.88 -0.61 0.70
CA ALA A 130 -8.90 -1.82 -0.12
C ALA A 130 -8.32 -1.53 -1.51
N GLY A 131 -7.71 -2.55 -2.13
CA GLY A 131 -7.14 -2.41 -3.46
C GLY A 131 -6.30 -3.61 -3.91
N LEU A 132 -5.40 -3.34 -4.83
CA LEU A 132 -4.50 -4.32 -5.41
C LEU A 132 -3.23 -4.45 -4.58
N ALA A 133 -2.73 -5.68 -4.47
CA ALA A 133 -1.41 -6.00 -3.94
C ALA A 133 -0.57 -6.67 -5.03
N TYR A 134 0.72 -6.41 -5.02
CA TYR A 134 1.70 -7.03 -5.89
C TYR A 134 3.01 -7.26 -5.14
N GLY A 135 3.68 -8.35 -5.44
CA GLY A 135 4.92 -8.68 -4.74
C GLY A 135 5.70 -9.78 -5.41
N SER A 136 6.88 -10.09 -4.90
CA SER A 136 7.67 -11.23 -5.35
C SER A 136 7.70 -12.32 -4.29
N LEU A 137 7.41 -13.54 -4.70
CA LEU A 137 7.59 -14.74 -3.89
C LEU A 137 8.80 -15.50 -4.42
N THR A 138 9.77 -15.75 -3.57
CA THR A 138 10.98 -16.51 -3.86
C THR A 138 10.93 -17.84 -3.13
N VAL A 139 11.21 -18.91 -3.86
CA VAL A 139 11.30 -20.27 -3.34
C VAL A 139 12.70 -20.80 -3.64
N ASP A 140 13.47 -21.09 -2.60
CA ASP A 140 14.80 -21.64 -2.69
C ASP A 140 14.78 -23.15 -2.39
N SER A 141 15.40 -23.95 -3.27
CA SER A 141 15.55 -25.41 -3.16
C SER A 141 16.96 -25.81 -2.85
N PRO A 142 17.17 -26.98 -2.18
CA PRO A 142 18.49 -27.59 -2.07
C PRO A 142 19.07 -27.89 -3.45
N GLY A 143 20.27 -27.34 -3.74
CA GLY A 143 20.92 -27.47 -5.04
C GLY A 143 21.04 -26.18 -5.85
N ASN A 144 20.88 -25.02 -5.22
CA ASN A 144 20.97 -23.68 -5.85
C ASN A 144 19.94 -23.41 -6.95
N LEU A 145 18.77 -24.02 -6.90
CA LEU A 145 17.64 -23.68 -7.75
C LEU A 145 16.76 -22.70 -6.98
N SER A 146 16.78 -21.45 -7.41
CA SER A 146 15.90 -20.38 -6.90
C SER A 146 14.90 -19.98 -7.98
N GLU A 147 13.63 -19.96 -7.65
CA GLU A 147 12.57 -19.51 -8.53
C GLU A 147 11.84 -18.32 -7.90
N THR A 148 11.90 -17.16 -8.57
CA THR A 148 11.21 -15.95 -8.15
C THR A 148 10.06 -15.64 -9.13
N ARG A 149 8.87 -15.42 -8.60
CA ARG A 149 7.69 -15.04 -9.38
C ARG A 149 7.00 -13.81 -8.81
N THR A 150 6.65 -12.88 -9.69
CA THR A 150 5.80 -11.76 -9.34
C THR A 150 4.34 -12.22 -9.30
N THR A 151 3.66 -11.89 -8.22
CA THR A 151 2.28 -12.28 -7.93
C THR A 151 1.43 -11.03 -7.77
N LEU A 152 0.19 -11.10 -8.24
CA LEU A 152 -0.84 -10.09 -8.03
C LEU A 152 -1.88 -10.66 -7.07
N GLY A 153 -2.45 -9.78 -6.25
CA GLY A 153 -3.47 -10.13 -5.30
C GLY A 153 -4.28 -8.91 -4.89
N TRP A 154 -4.92 -8.99 -3.75
CA TRP A 154 -5.68 -7.90 -3.17
C TRP A 154 -5.23 -7.62 -1.73
N ALA A 155 -5.49 -6.40 -1.28
CA ALA A 155 -5.23 -5.99 0.09
C ALA A 155 -6.45 -5.25 0.64
N ALA A 156 -6.75 -5.45 1.91
CA ALA A 156 -7.76 -4.67 2.63
C ALA A 156 -7.28 -4.41 4.06
N GLY A 157 -7.67 -3.27 4.62
CA GLY A 157 -7.21 -2.90 5.95
C GLY A 157 -8.05 -1.84 6.62
N LEU A 158 -7.73 -1.60 7.87
CA LEU A 158 -8.33 -0.59 8.73
C LEU A 158 -7.21 0.16 9.46
N GLY A 159 -7.41 1.45 9.68
CA GLY A 159 -6.41 2.24 10.38
C GLY A 159 -6.98 3.50 11.03
N GLY A 160 -6.10 4.09 11.82
CA GLY A 160 -6.29 5.40 12.41
C GLY A 160 -5.06 6.27 12.16
N GLU A 161 -5.30 7.54 11.90
CA GLU A 161 -4.24 8.52 11.68
C GLU A 161 -4.54 9.76 12.53
N VAL A 162 -3.53 10.33 13.17
CA VAL A 162 -3.67 11.52 14.02
C VAL A 162 -2.76 12.62 13.53
N GLY A 163 -3.34 13.79 13.27
CA GLY A 163 -2.60 15.01 12.95
C GLY A 163 -1.88 15.53 14.18
N LEU A 164 -0.56 15.60 14.13
CA LEU A 164 0.31 16.05 15.22
C LEU A 164 0.65 17.52 15.10
N THR A 165 0.88 17.99 13.88
CA THR A 165 1.16 19.37 13.51
C THR A 165 0.42 19.68 12.22
N PRO A 166 0.36 20.91 11.70
CA PRO A 166 -0.35 21.22 10.46
C PRO A 166 0.05 20.36 9.25
N HIS A 167 1.26 19.79 9.24
CA HIS A 167 1.80 19.02 8.12
C HIS A 167 2.18 17.58 8.48
N TRP A 168 2.25 17.22 9.76
CA TRP A 168 2.69 15.88 10.16
C TRP A 168 1.56 15.11 10.82
N SER A 169 1.41 13.86 10.43
CA SER A 169 0.52 12.91 11.08
C SER A 169 1.25 11.62 11.45
N ALA A 170 0.70 10.90 12.42
CA ALA A 170 1.10 9.54 12.76
C ALA A 170 -0.05 8.59 12.44
N LYS A 171 0.26 7.46 11.80
CA LYS A 171 -0.67 6.45 11.33
C LYS A 171 -0.39 5.10 12.00
N ALA A 172 -1.46 4.40 12.37
CA ALA A 172 -1.44 2.98 12.72
C ALA A 172 -2.43 2.25 11.81
N GLU A 173 -2.00 1.17 11.18
CA GLU A 173 -2.81 0.43 10.21
C GLU A 173 -2.58 -1.07 10.34
N TRP A 174 -3.67 -1.83 10.32
CA TRP A 174 -3.65 -3.25 10.08
C TRP A 174 -4.07 -3.52 8.64
N LEU A 175 -3.28 -4.32 7.93
CA LEU A 175 -3.47 -4.65 6.53
C LEU A 175 -3.47 -6.17 6.36
N TYR A 176 -4.48 -6.69 5.71
CA TYR A 176 -4.54 -8.06 5.21
C TYR A 176 -4.19 -8.07 3.73
N LEU A 177 -3.29 -8.98 3.35
CA LEU A 177 -2.85 -9.19 1.97
C LEU A 177 -3.16 -10.65 1.58
N ASP A 178 -3.64 -10.81 0.36
CA ASP A 178 -3.85 -12.11 -0.26
C ASP A 178 -3.21 -12.08 -1.65
N LEU A 179 -2.06 -12.72 -1.76
CA LEU A 179 -1.35 -12.89 -3.02
C LEU A 179 -1.75 -14.22 -3.65
N SER A 180 -2.40 -14.13 -4.81
CA SER A 180 -2.98 -15.28 -5.52
C SER A 180 -2.00 -16.43 -5.74
N ASP A 181 -2.53 -17.62 -5.69
CA ASP A 181 -1.80 -18.86 -5.94
C ASP A 181 -1.09 -18.87 -7.30
N ARG A 182 0.18 -19.28 -7.30
CA ARG A 182 1.00 -19.49 -8.50
C ARG A 182 1.63 -20.88 -8.49
N SER A 183 1.70 -21.50 -9.68
CA SER A 183 2.40 -22.77 -9.85
C SER A 183 3.90 -22.56 -9.89
N PHE A 184 4.63 -23.25 -9.02
CA PHE A 184 6.08 -23.29 -9.02
C PHE A 184 6.58 -24.62 -9.56
N SER A 185 7.48 -24.57 -10.55
CA SER A 185 8.06 -25.77 -11.16
C SER A 185 8.90 -26.57 -10.17
N VAL A 186 9.52 -25.83 -9.22
CA VAL A 186 10.42 -26.39 -8.20
C VAL A 186 9.67 -27.18 -7.14
N THR A 187 8.45 -26.77 -6.77
CA THR A 187 7.63 -27.48 -5.77
C THR A 187 6.62 -28.45 -6.40
N GLY A 188 6.31 -28.28 -7.69
CA GLY A 188 5.27 -29.05 -8.38
C GLY A 188 3.84 -28.76 -7.89
N THR A 189 3.65 -27.76 -7.02
CA THR A 189 2.38 -27.39 -6.41
C THR A 189 2.08 -25.90 -6.62
N THR A 190 0.82 -25.54 -6.39
CA THR A 190 0.37 -24.15 -6.42
C THR A 190 0.45 -23.59 -5.01
N ASN A 191 1.17 -22.49 -4.84
CA ASN A 191 1.33 -21.83 -3.56
C ASN A 191 0.92 -20.35 -3.69
N GLY A 192 0.17 -19.85 -2.70
CA GLY A 192 -0.17 -18.46 -2.50
C GLY A 192 0.26 -18.01 -1.12
N LEU A 193 0.32 -16.72 -0.91
CA LEU A 193 0.70 -16.12 0.37
C LEU A 193 -0.46 -15.29 0.90
N THR A 194 -0.91 -15.59 2.11
CA THR A 194 -1.75 -14.68 2.88
C THR A 194 -0.92 -14.10 4.01
N ALA A 195 -0.98 -12.78 4.18
CA ALA A 195 -0.23 -12.09 5.20
C ALA A 195 -1.09 -11.05 5.91
N ASN A 196 -0.77 -10.84 7.18
CA ASN A 196 -1.25 -9.74 7.99
C ASN A 196 -0.06 -8.84 8.31
N LEU A 197 -0.24 -7.54 8.21
CA LEU A 197 0.76 -6.54 8.52
C LEU A 197 0.16 -5.53 9.50
N LEU A 198 0.76 -5.39 10.67
CA LEU A 198 0.49 -4.27 11.56
C LEU A 198 1.63 -3.28 11.43
N ARG A 199 1.32 -2.04 11.03
CA ARG A 199 2.33 -1.02 10.77
C ARG A 199 2.02 0.31 11.45
N LEU A 200 3.09 1.01 11.78
CA LEU A 200 3.09 2.39 12.26
C LEU A 200 3.82 3.25 11.24
N GLY A 201 3.32 4.42 10.98
CA GLY A 201 3.89 5.33 10.00
C GLY A 201 3.80 6.79 10.41
N VAL A 202 4.56 7.61 9.71
CA VAL A 202 4.51 9.06 9.77
C VAL A 202 4.35 9.60 8.37
N ASN A 203 3.41 10.55 8.19
CA ASN A 203 3.12 11.17 6.91
C ASN A 203 3.36 12.68 6.98
N TYR A 204 3.87 13.22 5.90
CA TYR A 204 3.96 14.65 5.66
C TYR A 204 2.89 15.05 4.63
N HIS A 205 2.02 15.96 4.99
CA HIS A 205 0.95 16.53 4.16
C HIS A 205 1.41 17.90 3.61
N PHE A 206 1.26 18.10 2.30
CA PHE A 206 1.69 19.31 1.59
C PHE A 206 0.63 20.40 1.55
#